data_a24fa73f14e2e9e2263c1e0023dda12e
#
_entry.id   a24fa73f14e2e9e2263c1e0023dda12e
#
_cell.length_a   1.000
_cell.length_b   1.000
_cell.length_c   1.000
_cell.angle_alpha   90.00
_cell.angle_beta   90.00
_cell.angle_gamma   90.00
#
_symmetry.space_group_name_H-M   'P 1'
#
loop_
_entity.id
_entity.type
_entity.pdbx_description
1 polymer ?
#
loop_
_entity_poly.entity_id
_entity_poly.type
_entity_poly.pdbx_seq_one_letter_code
_entity_poly.pdbx_strand_id
1 'polypeptide(L)'
;DDIGLMNGLPNMTVVEAADAKNMETLLDAVYPIQGPTYSRALRGEVPRLFDAPLEIGRHGTLFEGEDILVVVSGHLTAATQRIVSEIREENPGVRLVNVSTLTPFDDVALYEKLCRATTVITVENHWLTSGLGCIVGEVILEHGYSTRLLRVGVKDTFTHGGSPSYLENFY
;
A
#
# COMPACT_ATOMS: atom_id res chain seq x y z
N ASP A 1 -7.75 -10.96 3.96
CA ASP A 1 -7.21 -12.26 4.38
C ASP A 1 -6.40 -12.92 3.28
N ASP A 2 -6.78 -12.69 2.04
CA ASP A 2 -6.18 -13.24 0.83
C ASP A 2 -4.71 -12.80 0.65
N ILE A 3 -4.40 -11.51 0.85
CA ILE A 3 -3.02 -10.99 0.78
C ILE A 3 -2.12 -11.73 1.75
N GLY A 4 -2.53 -11.87 3.01
CA GLY A 4 -1.72 -12.56 4.01
C GLY A 4 -1.48 -14.04 3.72
N LEU A 5 -2.46 -14.72 3.13
CA LEU A 5 -2.30 -16.10 2.68
C LEU A 5 -1.32 -16.20 1.49
N MET A 6 -1.41 -15.28 0.54
CA MET A 6 -0.55 -15.28 -0.65
C MET A 6 0.88 -14.86 -0.32
N ASN A 7 1.07 -13.87 0.55
CA ASN A 7 2.41 -13.47 1.02
C ASN A 7 3.16 -14.59 1.73
N GLY A 8 2.46 -15.56 2.33
CA GLY A 8 3.06 -16.72 2.97
C GLY A 8 3.57 -17.81 2.01
N LEU A 9 3.35 -17.68 0.71
CA LEU A 9 3.76 -18.67 -0.29
C LEU A 9 5.11 -18.31 -0.90
N PRO A 10 6.07 -19.25 -0.97
CA PRO A 10 7.36 -19.01 -1.60
C PRO A 10 7.22 -18.63 -3.08
N ASN A 11 8.04 -17.70 -3.55
CA ASN A 11 8.06 -17.21 -4.94
C ASN A 11 6.74 -16.60 -5.45
N MET A 12 5.78 -16.36 -4.60
CA MET A 12 4.54 -15.68 -4.96
C MET A 12 4.81 -14.19 -5.19
N THR A 13 4.35 -13.65 -6.31
CA THR A 13 4.26 -12.20 -6.51
C THR A 13 2.86 -11.74 -6.13
N VAL A 14 2.76 -10.77 -5.23
CA VAL A 14 1.47 -10.23 -4.75
C VAL A 14 1.36 -8.78 -5.17
N VAL A 15 0.35 -8.47 -5.97
CA VAL A 15 0.10 -7.13 -6.53
C VAL A 15 -1.31 -6.67 -6.20
N GLU A 16 -1.45 -5.45 -5.72
CA GLU A 16 -2.73 -4.81 -5.47
C GLU A 16 -2.84 -3.51 -6.26
N ALA A 17 -3.72 -3.49 -7.26
CA ALA A 17 -3.94 -2.32 -8.09
C ALA A 17 -4.62 -1.19 -7.28
N ALA A 18 -4.06 0.02 -7.35
CA ALA A 18 -4.54 1.18 -6.59
C ALA A 18 -5.55 2.04 -7.35
N ASP A 19 -5.44 2.07 -8.67
CA ASP A 19 -6.19 3.00 -9.50
C ASP A 19 -6.53 2.43 -10.89
N ALA A 20 -7.23 3.21 -11.71
CA ALA A 20 -7.61 2.81 -13.06
C ALA A 20 -6.40 2.58 -13.97
N LYS A 21 -5.29 3.34 -13.80
CA LYS A 21 -4.08 3.15 -14.61
C LYS A 21 -3.34 1.87 -14.23
N ASN A 22 -3.24 1.58 -12.94
CA ASN A 22 -2.68 0.31 -12.48
C ASN A 22 -3.49 -0.88 -13.04
N MET A 23 -4.84 -0.80 -13.03
CA MET A 23 -5.70 -1.83 -13.61
C MET A 23 -5.50 -2.00 -15.11
N GLU A 24 -5.41 -0.89 -15.86
CA GLU A 24 -5.20 -0.89 -17.30
C GLU A 24 -3.89 -1.59 -17.69
N THR A 25 -2.84 -1.45 -16.89
CA THR A 25 -1.49 -1.94 -17.18
C THR A 25 -1.08 -3.18 -16.36
N LEU A 26 -1.98 -3.69 -15.52
CA LEU A 26 -1.70 -4.81 -14.60
C LEU A 26 -1.21 -6.06 -15.32
N LEU A 27 -1.90 -6.47 -16.39
CA LEU A 27 -1.54 -7.68 -17.13
C LEU A 27 -0.17 -7.56 -17.80
N ASP A 28 0.15 -6.40 -18.36
CA ASP A 28 1.45 -6.16 -18.99
C ASP A 28 2.58 -6.20 -17.95
N ALA A 29 2.31 -5.74 -16.73
CA ALA A 29 3.26 -5.76 -15.63
C ALA A 29 3.50 -7.18 -15.07
N VAL A 30 2.46 -8.02 -14.96
CA VAL A 30 2.58 -9.34 -14.33
C VAL A 30 2.91 -10.47 -15.31
N TYR A 31 2.56 -10.34 -16.59
CA TYR A 31 2.76 -11.39 -17.59
C TYR A 31 4.23 -11.86 -17.75
N PRO A 32 5.25 -10.98 -17.66
CA PRO A 32 6.64 -11.39 -17.78
C PRO A 32 7.19 -12.17 -16.56
N ILE A 33 6.46 -12.19 -15.44
CA ILE A 33 6.94 -12.79 -14.19
C ILE A 33 7.01 -14.30 -14.33
N GLN A 34 8.18 -14.86 -14.01
CA GLN A 34 8.38 -16.30 -13.96
C GLN A 34 8.03 -16.81 -12.55
N GLY A 35 6.79 -17.24 -12.38
CA GLY A 35 6.30 -17.73 -11.09
C GLY A 35 4.81 -17.46 -10.86
N PRO A 36 4.27 -17.91 -9.75
CA PRO A 36 2.88 -17.64 -9.41
C PRO A 36 2.69 -16.17 -9.07
N THR A 37 1.60 -15.59 -9.55
CA THR A 37 1.23 -14.20 -9.30
C THR A 37 -0.20 -14.12 -8.79
N TYR A 38 -0.39 -13.42 -7.70
CA TYR A 38 -1.69 -13.06 -7.16
C TYR A 38 -1.95 -11.56 -7.37
N SER A 39 -3.00 -11.24 -8.10
CA SER A 39 -3.39 -9.86 -8.36
C SER A 39 -4.74 -9.55 -7.72
N ARG A 40 -4.75 -8.56 -6.84
CA ARG A 40 -5.96 -8.08 -6.17
C ARG A 40 -6.43 -6.76 -6.77
N ALA A 41 -7.73 -6.65 -6.98
CA ALA A 41 -8.33 -5.44 -7.51
C ALA A 41 -9.73 -5.23 -6.94
N LEU A 42 -10.15 -3.97 -6.81
CA LEU A 42 -11.51 -3.63 -6.42
C LEU A 42 -12.48 -3.93 -7.57
N ARG A 43 -13.58 -4.59 -7.27
CA ARG A 43 -14.71 -4.72 -8.20
C ARG A 43 -15.54 -3.44 -8.16
N GLY A 44 -15.29 -2.53 -9.06
CA GLY A 44 -16.00 -1.24 -9.12
C GLY A 44 -15.18 -0.17 -9.84
N GLU A 45 -15.72 1.02 -9.86
CA GLU A 45 -15.04 2.19 -10.42
C GLU A 45 -13.98 2.71 -9.44
N VAL A 46 -12.80 2.97 -9.95
CA VAL A 46 -11.69 3.61 -9.22
C VAL A 46 -11.19 4.82 -10.01
N PRO A 47 -10.81 5.90 -9.34
CA PRO A 47 -10.27 7.07 -10.03
C PRO A 47 -8.93 6.75 -10.69
N ARG A 48 -8.48 7.60 -11.59
CA ARG A 48 -7.12 7.59 -12.11
C ARG A 48 -6.26 8.51 -11.24
N LEU A 49 -5.23 7.97 -10.61
CA LEU A 49 -4.32 8.69 -9.72
C LEU A 49 -2.93 8.83 -10.33
N PHE A 50 -2.55 7.91 -11.20
CA PHE A 50 -1.25 7.84 -11.85
C PHE A 50 -1.35 7.95 -13.37
N ASP A 51 -0.33 8.53 -14.00
CA ASP A 51 -0.17 8.55 -15.45
C ASP A 51 0.76 7.42 -15.92
N ALA A 52 1.77 7.10 -15.11
CA ALA A 52 2.71 6.02 -15.39
C ALA A 52 2.06 4.63 -15.27
N PRO A 53 2.49 3.65 -16.07
CA PRO A 53 2.05 2.26 -15.91
C PRO A 53 2.51 1.67 -14.57
N LEU A 54 1.84 0.60 -14.15
CA LEU A 54 2.25 -0.19 -12.99
C LEU A 54 3.62 -0.84 -13.29
N GLU A 55 4.56 -0.66 -12.37
CA GLU A 55 5.86 -1.33 -12.38
C GLU A 55 5.99 -2.22 -11.14
N ILE A 56 6.34 -3.49 -11.35
CA ILE A 56 6.54 -4.44 -10.24
C ILE A 56 7.75 -4.00 -9.39
N GLY A 57 7.55 -4.00 -8.06
CA GLY A 57 8.59 -3.62 -7.11
C GLY A 57 8.84 -2.10 -7.01
N ARG A 58 7.95 -1.28 -7.57
CA ARG A 58 8.07 0.19 -7.47
C ARG A 58 6.88 0.80 -6.74
N HIS A 59 7.15 1.84 -5.95
CA HIS A 59 6.11 2.66 -5.36
C HIS A 59 5.75 3.85 -6.25
N GLY A 60 4.50 4.30 -6.16
CA GLY A 60 4.03 5.56 -6.74
C GLY A 60 4.02 6.67 -5.69
N THR A 61 4.68 7.80 -5.94
CA THR A 61 4.64 8.95 -5.04
C THR A 61 3.50 9.88 -5.42
N LEU A 62 2.62 10.19 -4.47
CA LEU A 62 1.50 11.11 -4.62
C LEU A 62 1.79 12.49 -4.01
N PHE A 63 2.49 12.51 -2.87
CA PHE A 63 2.96 13.72 -2.23
C PHE A 63 4.37 13.54 -1.70
N GLU A 64 5.25 14.50 -1.96
CA GLU A 64 6.57 14.57 -1.35
C GLU A 64 6.52 15.26 0.02
N GLY A 65 7.43 14.91 0.91
CA GLY A 65 7.56 15.42 2.28
C GLY A 65 8.74 14.73 2.98
N GLU A 66 9.04 15.08 4.23
CA GLU A 66 10.25 14.59 4.90
C GLU A 66 9.99 13.92 6.26
N ASP A 67 8.97 14.36 7.02
CA ASP A 67 8.82 13.98 8.43
C ASP A 67 7.97 12.74 8.65
N ILE A 68 6.81 12.69 7.99
CA ILE A 68 5.82 11.62 8.13
C ILE A 68 5.66 10.94 6.76
N LEU A 69 5.79 9.63 6.75
CA LEU A 69 5.56 8.82 5.55
C LEU A 69 4.27 8.02 5.71
N VAL A 70 3.29 8.32 4.86
CA VAL A 70 2.10 7.49 4.71
C VAL A 70 2.31 6.52 3.55
N VAL A 71 2.21 5.22 3.83
CA VAL A 71 2.31 4.14 2.85
C VAL A 71 0.95 3.48 2.74
N VAL A 72 0.38 3.47 1.55
CA VAL A 72 -0.96 2.90 1.30
C VAL A 72 -0.92 1.86 0.20
N SER A 73 -1.76 0.83 0.26
CA SER A 73 -1.98 -0.12 -0.83
C SER A 73 -3.42 -0.12 -1.32
N GLY A 74 -3.60 -0.51 -2.58
CA GLY A 74 -4.89 -0.78 -3.19
C GLY A 74 -5.82 0.44 -3.29
N HIS A 75 -7.12 0.15 -3.30
CA HIS A 75 -8.15 1.15 -3.57
C HIS A 75 -8.30 2.24 -2.49
N LEU A 76 -7.77 2.02 -1.28
CA LEU A 76 -7.74 3.06 -0.24
C LEU A 76 -6.84 4.24 -0.59
N THR A 77 -6.01 4.11 -1.63
CA THR A 77 -5.09 5.17 -2.07
C THR A 77 -5.80 6.48 -2.36
N ALA A 78 -6.94 6.45 -3.06
CA ALA A 78 -7.71 7.65 -3.38
C ALA A 78 -8.30 8.35 -2.13
N ALA A 79 -8.84 7.58 -1.19
CA ALA A 79 -9.36 8.11 0.06
C ALA A 79 -8.24 8.69 0.93
N THR A 80 -7.13 7.97 1.03
CA THR A 80 -5.94 8.42 1.77
C THR A 80 -5.35 9.68 1.17
N GLN A 81 -5.30 9.80 -0.17
CA GLN A 81 -4.82 11.01 -0.85
C GLN A 81 -5.64 12.26 -0.46
N ARG A 82 -6.97 12.14 -0.42
CA ARG A 82 -7.84 13.26 -0.01
C ARG A 82 -7.54 13.70 1.42
N ILE A 83 -7.50 12.75 2.35
CA ILE A 83 -7.22 13.03 3.76
C ILE A 83 -5.83 13.65 3.94
N VAL A 84 -4.81 13.08 3.30
CA VAL A 84 -3.44 13.61 3.38
C VAL A 84 -3.36 14.99 2.74
N SER A 85 -4.11 15.28 1.66
CA SER A 85 -4.16 16.62 1.07
C SER A 85 -4.66 17.68 2.06
N GLU A 86 -5.70 17.37 2.83
CA GLU A 86 -6.23 18.24 3.89
C GLU A 86 -5.20 18.44 5.02
N ILE A 87 -4.58 17.35 5.48
CA ILE A 87 -3.56 17.41 6.55
C ILE A 87 -2.37 18.27 6.12
N ARG A 88 -1.99 18.22 4.85
CA ARG A 88 -0.84 18.95 4.31
C ARG A 88 -1.03 20.47 4.25
N GLU A 89 -2.25 20.97 4.36
CA GLU A 89 -2.49 22.42 4.52
C GLU A 89 -1.81 22.98 5.78
N GLU A 90 -1.76 22.17 6.84
CA GLU A 90 -1.10 22.53 8.10
C GLU A 90 0.29 21.85 8.27
N ASN A 91 0.47 20.67 7.69
CA ASN A 91 1.69 19.86 7.80
C ASN A 91 2.24 19.45 6.41
N PRO A 92 2.92 20.35 5.70
CA PRO A 92 3.44 20.05 4.34
C PRO A 92 4.52 18.96 4.31
N GLY A 93 5.11 18.61 5.45
CA GLY A 93 6.09 17.53 5.60
C GLY A 93 5.52 16.10 5.48
N VAL A 94 4.20 15.94 5.36
CA VAL A 94 3.59 14.61 5.17
C VAL A 94 3.79 14.14 3.73
N ARG A 95 4.47 13.00 3.56
CA ARG A 95 4.65 12.29 2.28
C ARG A 95 3.60 11.21 2.13
N LEU A 96 3.12 10.99 0.91
CA LEU A 96 2.22 9.89 0.59
C LEU A 96 2.77 9.07 -0.56
N VAL A 97 2.92 7.77 -0.35
CA VAL A 97 3.28 6.81 -1.39
C VAL A 97 2.27 5.67 -1.47
N ASN A 98 2.02 5.21 -2.69
CA ASN A 98 1.30 3.97 -2.93
C ASN A 98 2.28 2.84 -3.21
N VAL A 99 2.02 1.68 -2.63
CA VAL A 99 2.73 0.43 -2.90
C VAL A 99 1.76 -0.55 -3.53
N SER A 100 1.95 -0.83 -4.80
CA SER A 100 1.12 -1.82 -5.53
C SER A 100 1.72 -3.22 -5.50
N THR A 101 3.03 -3.38 -5.32
CA THR A 101 3.68 -4.69 -5.15
C THR A 101 3.95 -4.95 -3.68
N LEU A 102 3.26 -5.92 -3.10
CA LEU A 102 3.43 -6.30 -1.70
C LEU A 102 4.51 -7.38 -1.52
N THR A 103 4.69 -8.24 -2.53
CA THR A 103 5.75 -9.25 -2.58
C THR A 103 6.22 -9.40 -4.03
N PRO A 104 7.53 -9.32 -4.31
CA PRO A 104 8.60 -8.92 -3.40
C PRO A 104 8.49 -7.45 -2.99
N PHE A 105 8.88 -7.15 -1.76
CA PHE A 105 8.94 -5.79 -1.23
C PHE A 105 10.41 -5.37 -1.12
N ASP A 106 10.98 -4.92 -2.23
CA ASP A 106 12.41 -4.67 -2.40
C ASP A 106 12.74 -3.28 -3.01
N ASP A 107 11.83 -2.34 -2.91
CA ASP A 107 12.01 -0.99 -3.44
C ASP A 107 13.00 -0.16 -2.60
N VAL A 108 14.25 -0.10 -3.06
CA VAL A 108 15.34 0.64 -2.40
C VAL A 108 15.00 2.13 -2.21
N ALA A 109 14.31 2.75 -3.17
CA ALA A 109 13.91 4.15 -3.06
C ALA A 109 12.85 4.36 -1.97
N LEU A 110 12.00 3.35 -1.72
CA LEU A 110 11.08 3.36 -0.59
C LEU A 110 11.81 3.16 0.74
N TYR A 111 12.83 2.30 0.78
CA TYR A 111 13.65 2.08 1.97
C TYR A 111 14.36 3.38 2.43
N GLU A 112 14.85 4.18 1.50
CA GLU A 112 15.41 5.50 1.83
C GLU A 112 14.37 6.44 2.47
N LYS A 113 13.12 6.39 1.99
CA LYS A 113 12.02 7.18 2.57
C LYS A 113 11.66 6.68 3.98
N LEU A 114 11.61 5.36 4.18
CA LEU A 114 11.38 4.74 5.49
C LEU A 114 12.46 5.12 6.51
N CYS A 115 13.72 5.07 6.09
CA CYS A 115 14.86 5.40 6.94
C CYS A 115 14.82 6.85 7.44
N ARG A 116 14.34 7.79 6.63
CA ARG A 116 14.33 9.23 6.95
C ARG A 116 13.10 9.68 7.72
N ALA A 117 12.01 8.93 7.65
CA ALA A 117 10.77 9.30 8.31
C ALA A 117 10.86 9.14 9.84
N THR A 118 10.37 10.11 10.59
CA THR A 118 10.22 10.02 12.05
C THR A 118 9.04 9.15 12.43
N THR A 119 8.00 9.17 11.59
CA THR A 119 6.80 8.34 11.74
C THR A 119 6.38 7.78 10.39
N VAL A 120 6.10 6.49 10.36
CA VAL A 120 5.53 5.78 9.23
C VAL A 120 4.11 5.36 9.57
N ILE A 121 3.16 5.62 8.68
CA ILE A 121 1.76 5.21 8.83
C ILE A 121 1.42 4.32 7.64
N THR A 122 1.05 3.06 7.89
CA THR A 122 0.55 2.19 6.83
C THR A 122 -0.98 2.18 6.81
N VAL A 123 -1.56 2.19 5.60
CA VAL A 123 -3.01 2.15 5.38
C VAL A 123 -3.33 1.02 4.42
N GLU A 124 -4.16 0.08 4.85
CA GLU A 124 -4.45 -1.14 4.09
C GLU A 124 -5.89 -1.62 4.25
N ASN A 125 -6.50 -2.08 3.16
CA ASN A 125 -7.79 -2.78 3.19
C ASN A 125 -7.56 -4.27 3.47
N HIS A 126 -6.97 -4.56 4.60
CA HIS A 126 -6.62 -5.90 5.04
C HIS A 126 -6.56 -5.96 6.56
N TRP A 127 -6.53 -7.17 7.12
CA TRP A 127 -6.17 -7.35 8.51
C TRP A 127 -4.75 -6.85 8.76
N LEU A 128 -4.56 -6.21 9.91
CA LEU A 128 -3.23 -5.72 10.33
C LEU A 128 -2.20 -6.85 10.47
N THR A 129 -2.66 -8.10 10.57
CA THR A 129 -1.80 -9.28 10.57
C THR A 129 -1.50 -9.69 9.14
N SER A 130 -0.21 -9.86 8.81
CA SER A 130 0.30 -10.34 7.51
C SER A 130 0.04 -9.46 6.27
N GLY A 131 -0.43 -8.23 6.44
CA GLY A 131 -0.60 -7.26 5.35
C GLY A 131 0.57 -6.28 5.22
N LEU A 132 0.31 -5.15 4.56
CA LEU A 132 1.29 -4.08 4.29
C LEU A 132 2.00 -3.60 5.56
N GLY A 133 1.25 -3.43 6.65
CA GLY A 133 1.83 -2.96 7.92
C GLY A 133 2.83 -3.94 8.54
N CYS A 134 2.67 -5.25 8.33
CA CYS A 134 3.66 -6.25 8.74
C CYS A 134 4.90 -6.19 7.85
N ILE A 135 4.74 -6.14 6.53
CA ILE A 135 5.84 -6.07 5.56
C ILE A 135 6.72 -4.84 5.84
N VAL A 136 6.11 -3.66 6.00
CA VAL A 136 6.84 -2.42 6.33
C VAL A 136 7.52 -2.52 7.69
N GLY A 137 6.85 -3.15 8.68
CA GLY A 137 7.43 -3.39 10.00
C GLY A 137 8.66 -4.29 9.96
N GLU A 138 8.64 -5.35 9.16
CA GLU A 138 9.78 -6.24 8.93
C GLU A 138 10.97 -5.47 8.36
N VAL A 139 10.75 -4.66 7.31
CA VAL A 139 11.81 -3.81 6.72
C VAL A 139 12.41 -2.86 7.76
N ILE A 140 11.57 -2.19 8.54
CA ILE A 140 12.03 -1.27 9.60
C ILE A 140 12.92 -2.01 10.61
N LEU A 141 12.50 -3.19 11.04
CA LEU A 141 13.24 -4.00 12.03
C LEU A 141 14.54 -4.58 11.45
N GLU A 142 14.50 -5.16 10.27
CA GLU A 142 15.66 -5.78 9.62
C GLU A 142 16.77 -4.77 9.30
N HIS A 143 16.40 -3.54 8.93
CA HIS A 143 17.35 -2.47 8.64
C HIS A 143 17.71 -1.62 9.86
N GLY A 144 17.07 -1.86 11.01
CA GLY A 144 17.32 -1.10 12.24
C GLY A 144 16.94 0.37 12.14
N TYR A 145 15.90 0.71 11.38
CA TYR A 145 15.45 2.09 11.24
C TYR A 145 14.81 2.60 12.53
N SER A 146 15.18 3.81 12.93
CA SER A 146 14.64 4.47 14.14
C SER A 146 13.42 5.30 13.76
N THR A 147 12.31 4.64 13.47
CA THR A 147 11.04 5.28 13.13
C THR A 147 9.88 4.66 13.91
N ARG A 148 8.86 5.45 14.19
CA ARG A 148 7.62 4.97 14.79
C ARG A 148 6.70 4.44 13.71
N LEU A 149 6.21 3.21 13.84
CA LEU A 149 5.22 2.63 12.93
C LEU A 149 3.81 2.69 13.55
N LEU A 150 2.87 3.26 12.80
CA LEU A 150 1.44 3.22 13.08
C LEU A 150 0.75 2.46 11.93
N ARG A 151 -0.22 1.62 12.27
CA ARG A 151 -0.90 0.79 11.27
C ARG A 151 -2.40 1.05 11.29
N VAL A 152 -2.96 1.37 10.14
CA VAL A 152 -4.39 1.58 9.89
C VAL A 152 -4.89 0.45 8.99
N GLY A 153 -5.85 -0.30 9.46
CA GLY A 153 -6.42 -1.46 8.78
C GLY A 153 -7.37 -2.21 9.69
N VAL A 154 -7.92 -3.31 9.22
CA VAL A 154 -8.88 -4.11 9.99
C VAL A 154 -8.17 -4.84 11.12
N LYS A 155 -8.66 -4.67 12.35
CA LYS A 155 -8.19 -5.41 13.53
C LYS A 155 -8.69 -6.86 13.49
N ASP A 156 -8.22 -7.67 14.45
CA ASP A 156 -8.61 -9.08 14.57
C ASP A 156 -10.11 -9.23 14.85
N THR A 157 -10.90 -9.17 13.79
CA THR A 157 -12.34 -9.30 13.81
C THR A 157 -12.86 -9.82 12.47
N PHE A 158 -13.96 -10.56 12.49
CA PHE A 158 -14.68 -10.90 11.28
C PHE A 158 -15.48 -9.69 10.79
N THR A 159 -15.23 -9.27 9.55
CA THR A 159 -16.01 -8.21 8.91
C THR A 159 -17.35 -8.78 8.42
N HIS A 160 -18.39 -7.95 8.48
CA HIS A 160 -19.68 -8.28 7.89
C HIS A 160 -19.77 -7.80 6.44
N GLY A 161 -20.79 -8.23 5.71
CA GLY A 161 -21.03 -7.78 4.33
C GLY A 161 -21.55 -6.33 4.30
N GLY A 162 -21.09 -5.56 3.32
CA GLY A 162 -21.53 -4.18 3.12
C GLY A 162 -20.93 -3.58 1.85
N SER A 163 -21.37 -2.36 1.49
CA SER A 163 -20.71 -1.60 0.43
C SER A 163 -19.31 -1.17 0.87
N PRO A 164 -18.35 -0.99 -0.05
CA PRO A 164 -17.00 -0.52 0.31
C PRO A 164 -17.03 0.72 1.18
N SER A 165 -17.78 1.74 0.80
CA SER A 165 -17.88 3.01 1.54
C SER A 165 -18.47 2.84 2.95
N TYR A 166 -19.41 1.91 3.13
CA TYR A 166 -19.93 1.61 4.47
C TYR A 166 -18.87 0.93 5.34
N LEU A 167 -18.17 -0.06 4.78
CA LEU A 167 -17.14 -0.81 5.52
C LEU A 167 -15.94 0.07 5.88
N GLU A 168 -15.50 0.94 4.97
CA GLU A 168 -14.43 1.92 5.21
C GLU A 168 -14.74 2.91 6.34
N ASN A 169 -16.02 3.26 6.52
CA ASN A 169 -16.45 4.14 7.62
C ASN A 169 -16.68 3.38 8.93
N PHE A 170 -16.87 2.06 8.87
CA PHE A 170 -17.18 1.26 10.06
C PHE A 170 -15.91 0.68 10.71
N TYR A 171 -14.93 0.27 9.93
CA TYR A 171 -13.68 -0.35 10.37
C TYR A 171 -12.49 0.58 10.25
#